data_e5f8873a430e4da7f859e5371d30bfbd
#
_entry.id   e5f8873a430e4da7f859e5371d30bfbd
#
_cell.length_a   1.000
_cell.length_b   1.000
_cell.length_c   1.000
_cell.angle_alpha   90.00
_cell.angle_beta   90.00
_cell.angle_gamma   90.00
#
_symmetry.space_group_name_H-M   'P 1'
#
loop_
_entity.id
_entity.type
_entity.pdbx_description
1 polymer ?
#
loop_
_entity_poly.entity_id
_entity_poly.type
_entity_poly.pdbx_seq_one_letter_code
_entity_poly.pdbx_strand_id
1 'polypeptide(L)'
;MWGLSVSYSQGQWSFLSTNNHNRVTRGPDKSAEQVSVAVASQADYMSNFNTAKGRDGGMFWYAQWQTAFDRHPKVVTLTWWNEWTAQRLRDPNGNYVFTDNYNAAYSRDIEPMEGGHGDQYYKWMVEYISAYKGGLECPVLIEEAYDDELEGFMKRYEKGQN
;
A
#
# COMPACT_ATOMS: atom_id res chain seq x y z
N MET A 1 -19.64 -0.89 -18.06
CA MET A 1 -19.22 -2.16 -17.41
C MET A 1 -18.10 -1.80 -16.44
N TRP A 2 -18.36 -1.89 -15.14
CA TRP A 2 -17.41 -1.53 -14.09
C TRP A 2 -16.48 -2.73 -13.87
N GLY A 3 -15.28 -2.67 -14.39
CA GLY A 3 -14.27 -3.69 -14.15
C GLY A 3 -13.22 -3.17 -13.19
N LEU A 4 -13.08 -3.78 -12.02
CA LEU A 4 -11.92 -3.59 -11.17
C LEU A 4 -10.73 -4.24 -11.86
N SER A 5 -9.74 -3.46 -12.23
CA SER A 5 -8.49 -3.93 -12.80
C SER A 5 -7.41 -3.95 -11.73
N VAL A 6 -6.54 -4.96 -11.75
CA VAL A 6 -5.34 -4.99 -10.89
C VAL A 6 -4.37 -3.88 -11.30
N SER A 7 -4.41 -3.46 -12.56
CA SER A 7 -3.65 -2.33 -13.07
C SER A 7 -4.58 -1.34 -13.76
N TYR A 8 -4.19 -0.06 -13.77
CA TYR A 8 -4.92 0.97 -14.46
C TYR A 8 -5.14 0.59 -15.93
N SER A 9 -6.41 0.61 -16.36
CA SER A 9 -6.77 0.71 -17.76
C SER A 9 -7.72 1.89 -17.95
N GLN A 10 -7.64 2.53 -19.11
CA GLN A 10 -8.37 3.77 -19.37
C GLN A 10 -9.89 3.57 -19.21
N GLY A 11 -10.53 4.40 -18.37
CA GLY A 11 -11.97 4.34 -18.12
C GLY A 11 -12.42 3.25 -17.16
N GLN A 12 -11.50 2.56 -16.48
CA GLN A 12 -11.82 1.56 -15.45
C GLN A 12 -11.26 1.97 -14.09
N TRP A 13 -11.98 1.66 -13.03
CA TRP A 13 -11.46 1.81 -11.68
C TRP A 13 -10.31 0.84 -11.44
N SER A 14 -9.24 1.35 -10.83
CA SER A 14 -8.12 0.50 -10.41
C SER A 14 -8.40 -0.08 -9.04
N PHE A 15 -8.07 -1.35 -8.87
CA PHE A 15 -8.09 -2.00 -7.58
C PHE A 15 -6.78 -1.75 -6.82
N LEU A 16 -5.68 -1.69 -7.55
CA LEU A 16 -4.34 -1.59 -7.01
C LEU A 16 -3.44 -0.86 -8.01
N SER A 17 -2.47 -0.11 -7.51
CA SER A 17 -1.36 0.44 -8.30
C SER A 17 -0.04 -0.05 -7.73
N THR A 18 0.89 -0.40 -8.60
CA THR A 18 2.27 -0.74 -8.24
C THR A 18 3.21 0.46 -8.33
N ASN A 19 2.71 1.60 -8.83
CA ASN A 19 3.47 2.85 -8.90
C ASN A 19 3.25 3.68 -7.64
N ASN A 20 4.28 4.40 -7.19
CA ASN A 20 4.18 5.31 -6.05
C ASN A 20 3.05 6.33 -6.24
N HIS A 21 2.96 6.93 -7.44
CA HIS A 21 1.87 7.84 -7.79
C HIS A 21 0.85 7.14 -8.68
N ASN A 22 -0.35 6.99 -8.15
CA ASN A 22 -1.44 6.30 -8.82
C ASN A 22 -1.99 7.11 -9.98
N ARG A 23 -2.50 6.42 -10.98
CA ARG A 23 -3.33 7.07 -11.99
C ARG A 23 -4.75 7.19 -11.51
N VAL A 24 -5.32 8.39 -11.67
CA VAL A 24 -6.72 8.66 -11.35
C VAL A 24 -7.58 8.30 -12.54
N THR A 25 -8.60 7.48 -12.31
CA THR A 25 -9.64 7.20 -13.30
C THR A 25 -10.49 8.45 -13.47
N ARG A 26 -10.86 8.75 -14.70
CA ARG A 26 -11.72 9.89 -15.04
C ARG A 26 -13.11 9.43 -15.48
N GLY A 27 -14.11 10.12 -14.99
CA GLY A 27 -15.49 9.92 -15.41
C GLY A 27 -15.76 10.42 -16.84
N PRO A 28 -16.99 10.20 -17.36
CA PRO A 28 -17.38 10.68 -18.68
C PRO A 28 -17.25 12.21 -18.86
N ASP A 29 -17.40 12.95 -17.77
CA ASP A 29 -17.25 14.42 -17.69
C ASP A 29 -15.77 14.85 -17.56
N LYS A 30 -14.82 13.92 -17.65
CA LYS A 30 -13.37 14.09 -17.46
C LYS A 30 -12.96 14.50 -16.03
N SER A 31 -13.90 14.60 -15.08
CA SER A 31 -13.56 14.81 -13.67
C SER A 31 -12.80 13.63 -13.10
N ALA A 32 -12.00 13.88 -12.05
CA ALA A 32 -11.35 12.81 -11.28
C ALA A 32 -12.42 11.97 -10.58
N GLU A 33 -12.49 10.67 -10.88
CA GLU A 33 -13.54 9.79 -10.38
C GLU A 33 -13.03 8.88 -9.27
N GLN A 34 -11.95 8.16 -9.50
CA GLN A 34 -11.46 7.16 -8.54
C GLN A 34 -9.94 7.06 -8.55
N VAL A 35 -9.37 6.81 -7.39
CA VAL A 35 -7.99 6.38 -7.20
C VAL A 35 -7.93 5.26 -6.17
N SER A 36 -7.04 4.28 -6.38
CA SER A 36 -6.72 3.28 -5.36
C SER A 36 -5.53 3.73 -4.52
N VAL A 37 -5.57 3.46 -3.23
CA VAL A 37 -4.46 3.65 -2.29
C VAL A 37 -4.13 2.30 -1.66
N ALA A 38 -2.87 1.91 -1.70
CA ALA A 38 -2.35 0.70 -1.08
C ALA A 38 -1.18 1.02 -0.16
N VAL A 39 -0.84 0.11 0.75
CA VAL A 39 0.21 0.32 1.74
C VAL A 39 1.59 -0.11 1.26
N ALA A 40 1.68 -1.00 0.28
CA ALA A 40 2.94 -1.52 -0.22
C ALA A 40 2.91 -1.73 -1.73
N SER A 41 4.05 -1.51 -2.39
CA SER A 41 4.23 -1.89 -3.78
C SER A 41 4.67 -3.35 -3.88
N GLN A 42 4.07 -4.08 -4.80
CA GLN A 42 4.47 -5.43 -5.16
C GLN A 42 4.58 -5.55 -6.67
N ALA A 43 5.54 -6.36 -7.16
CA ALA A 43 5.64 -6.76 -8.56
C ALA A 43 4.82 -8.04 -8.80
N ASP A 44 4.81 -8.92 -7.82
CA ASP A 44 4.06 -10.18 -7.78
C ASP A 44 3.77 -10.58 -6.31
N TYR A 45 3.12 -11.72 -6.11
CA TYR A 45 2.74 -12.22 -4.79
C TYR A 45 3.92 -12.65 -3.89
N MET A 46 5.11 -12.77 -4.43
CA MET A 46 6.33 -13.20 -3.72
C MET A 46 7.41 -12.11 -3.81
N SER A 47 7.01 -10.86 -3.91
CA SER A 47 7.91 -9.72 -4.04
C SER A 47 8.91 -9.62 -2.89
N ASN A 48 10.10 -9.14 -3.22
CA ASN A 48 11.19 -8.86 -2.30
C ASN A 48 11.92 -7.57 -2.72
N PHE A 49 12.93 -7.17 -1.98
CA PHE A 49 13.63 -5.89 -2.23
C PHE A 49 14.26 -5.74 -3.63
N ASN A 50 14.49 -6.85 -4.36
CA ASN A 50 14.99 -6.80 -5.74
C ASN A 50 13.87 -6.54 -6.77
N THR A 51 12.62 -6.82 -6.41
CA THR A 51 11.48 -6.76 -7.33
C THR A 51 10.54 -5.59 -7.08
N ALA A 52 10.43 -5.14 -5.82
CA ALA A 52 9.56 -4.03 -5.45
C ALA A 52 10.04 -3.35 -4.16
N LYS A 53 9.58 -2.12 -3.92
CA LYS A 53 9.95 -1.36 -2.72
C LYS A 53 9.17 -1.77 -1.47
N GLY A 54 8.07 -2.49 -1.62
CA GLY A 54 7.21 -2.82 -0.50
C GLY A 54 6.54 -1.57 0.08
N ARG A 55 6.55 -1.47 1.40
CA ARG A 55 6.01 -0.32 2.16
C ARG A 55 6.90 0.92 2.09
N ASP A 56 8.20 0.74 1.81
CA ASP A 56 9.19 1.82 1.69
C ASP A 56 9.18 2.75 2.92
N GLY A 57 9.14 2.17 4.14
CA GLY A 57 9.03 2.95 5.39
C GLY A 57 7.78 3.83 5.50
N GLY A 58 6.69 3.48 4.83
CA GLY A 58 5.48 4.30 4.74
C GLY A 58 5.45 5.27 3.55
N MET A 59 6.57 5.47 2.85
CA MET A 59 6.65 6.42 1.74
C MET A 59 5.77 6.00 0.56
N PHE A 60 5.54 4.71 0.38
CA PHE A 60 4.59 4.24 -0.64
C PHE A 60 3.15 4.68 -0.31
N TRP A 61 2.72 4.48 0.92
CA TRP A 61 1.42 4.96 1.41
C TRP A 61 1.24 6.47 1.22
N TYR A 62 2.22 7.24 1.67
CA TYR A 62 2.22 8.69 1.55
C TYR A 62 2.08 9.16 0.10
N ALA A 63 2.90 8.65 -0.81
CA ALA A 63 2.87 9.02 -2.23
C ALA A 63 1.53 8.67 -2.90
N GLN A 64 0.91 7.56 -2.48
CA GLN A 64 -0.41 7.17 -2.97
C GLN A 64 -1.50 8.14 -2.50
N TRP A 65 -1.48 8.54 -1.24
CA TRP A 65 -2.39 9.54 -0.70
C TRP A 65 -2.16 10.94 -1.28
N GLN A 66 -0.90 11.35 -1.49
CA GLN A 66 -0.63 12.62 -2.16
C GLN A 66 -1.38 12.72 -3.49
N THR A 67 -1.41 11.65 -4.27
CA THR A 67 -2.19 11.62 -5.52
C THR A 67 -3.69 11.86 -5.27
N ALA A 68 -4.25 11.27 -4.21
CA ALA A 68 -5.64 11.50 -3.86
C ALA A 68 -5.91 12.96 -3.45
N PHE A 69 -5.05 13.53 -2.61
CA PHE A 69 -5.15 14.93 -2.17
C PHE A 69 -4.95 15.92 -3.31
N ASP A 70 -4.01 15.69 -4.23
CA ASP A 70 -3.76 16.57 -5.38
C ASP A 70 -4.88 16.54 -6.42
N ARG A 71 -5.53 15.39 -6.58
CA ARG A 71 -6.49 15.17 -7.67
C ARG A 71 -7.94 15.21 -7.24
N HIS A 72 -8.20 15.15 -5.95
CA HIS A 72 -9.55 15.19 -5.36
C HIS A 72 -10.58 14.30 -6.09
N PRO A 73 -10.30 12.97 -6.29
CA PRO A 73 -11.27 12.09 -6.91
C PRO A 73 -12.52 11.96 -6.04
N LYS A 74 -13.67 11.67 -6.67
CA LYS A 74 -14.95 11.44 -5.97
C LYS A 74 -14.90 10.23 -5.04
N VAL A 75 -14.05 9.25 -5.37
CA VAL A 75 -13.90 7.99 -4.63
C VAL A 75 -12.41 7.66 -4.45
N VAL A 76 -12.03 7.38 -3.22
CA VAL A 76 -10.74 6.77 -2.87
C VAL A 76 -11.01 5.37 -2.36
N THR A 77 -10.42 4.36 -2.98
CA THR A 77 -10.50 2.97 -2.52
C THR A 77 -9.22 2.59 -1.80
N LEU A 78 -9.34 2.12 -0.58
CA LEU A 78 -8.22 1.59 0.19
C LEU A 78 -8.11 0.09 -0.05
N THR A 79 -6.97 -0.34 -0.49
CA THR A 79 -6.64 -1.72 -0.79
C THR A 79 -5.39 -2.05 0.01
N TRP A 80 -5.46 -2.92 0.93
CA TRP A 80 -6.36 -4.01 1.33
C TRP A 80 -6.58 -3.93 2.84
N TRP A 81 -7.70 -4.43 3.39
CA TRP A 81 -7.83 -4.50 4.84
C TRP A 81 -6.98 -5.67 5.38
N ASN A 82 -7.31 -6.87 4.96
CA ASN A 82 -6.51 -8.06 5.24
C ASN A 82 -6.69 -9.13 4.16
N GLU A 83 -5.64 -9.87 3.89
CA GLU A 83 -5.66 -11.02 2.98
C GLU A 83 -4.63 -12.07 3.45
N TRP A 84 -4.54 -12.28 4.77
CA TRP A 84 -3.52 -13.11 5.40
C TRP A 84 -3.40 -14.53 4.85
N THR A 85 -4.45 -15.11 4.30
CA THR A 85 -4.50 -16.51 3.85
C THR A 85 -5.07 -16.69 2.45
N ALA A 86 -4.98 -15.66 1.61
CA ALA A 86 -5.66 -15.65 0.33
C ALA A 86 -5.22 -16.77 -0.62
N GLN A 87 -3.93 -17.00 -0.75
CA GLN A 87 -3.40 -18.01 -1.65
C GLN A 87 -2.14 -18.65 -1.08
N ARG A 88 -2.11 -19.98 -1.10
CA ARG A 88 -0.93 -20.74 -0.67
C ARG A 88 0.02 -20.96 -1.83
N LEU A 89 1.26 -20.52 -1.66
CA LEU A 89 2.36 -20.67 -2.61
C LEU A 89 3.53 -21.45 -1.97
N ARG A 90 4.55 -21.74 -2.76
CA ARG A 90 5.83 -22.25 -2.27
C ARG A 90 6.90 -21.19 -2.40
N ASP A 91 7.66 -20.99 -1.32
CA ASP A 91 8.85 -20.15 -1.35
C ASP A 91 10.01 -20.84 -2.12
N PRO A 92 11.13 -20.15 -2.38
CA PRO A 92 12.29 -20.76 -3.05
C PRO A 92 12.90 -21.97 -2.31
N ASN A 93 12.66 -22.08 -0.99
CA ASN A 93 13.12 -23.21 -0.16
C ASN A 93 12.12 -24.37 -0.14
N GLY A 94 10.97 -24.21 -0.81
CA GLY A 94 9.92 -25.21 -0.90
C GLY A 94 8.92 -25.21 0.26
N ASN A 95 9.01 -24.26 1.19
CA ASN A 95 8.05 -24.10 2.28
C ASN A 95 6.74 -23.51 1.75
N TYR A 96 5.62 -23.86 2.40
CA TYR A 96 4.36 -23.22 2.10
C TYR A 96 4.27 -21.85 2.80
N VAL A 97 3.93 -20.85 2.01
CA VAL A 97 3.69 -19.47 2.47
C VAL A 97 2.35 -18.99 1.92
N PHE A 98 1.74 -18.03 2.60
CA PHE A 98 0.53 -17.40 2.10
C PHE A 98 0.86 -16.07 1.41
N THR A 99 0.11 -15.78 0.36
CA THR A 99 0.16 -14.49 -0.32
C THR A 99 -0.08 -13.37 0.68
N ASP A 100 0.61 -12.28 0.51
CA ASP A 100 0.57 -11.07 1.30
C ASP A 100 1.09 -11.16 2.74
N ASN A 101 1.15 -12.30 3.38
CA ASN A 101 1.87 -12.43 4.64
C ASN A 101 3.23 -13.14 4.52
N TYR A 102 3.69 -13.30 3.30
CA TYR A 102 5.01 -13.84 2.98
C TYR A 102 6.15 -13.02 3.63
N ASN A 103 6.02 -11.69 3.62
CA ASN A 103 6.96 -10.79 4.27
C ASN A 103 6.24 -9.50 4.69
N ALA A 104 6.39 -9.09 5.96
CA ALA A 104 5.73 -7.91 6.51
C ALA A 104 6.01 -6.61 5.73
N ALA A 105 7.21 -6.44 5.17
CA ALA A 105 7.58 -5.26 4.40
C ALA A 105 6.87 -5.17 3.04
N TYR A 106 6.33 -6.27 2.55
CA TYR A 106 5.65 -6.36 1.24
C TYR A 106 4.16 -6.67 1.38
N SER A 107 3.69 -7.05 2.56
CA SER A 107 2.27 -7.20 2.85
C SER A 107 1.52 -5.90 2.55
N ARG A 108 0.34 -6.00 1.96
CA ARG A 108 -0.54 -4.87 1.65
C ARG A 108 -1.64 -4.68 2.67
N ASP A 109 -1.62 -5.44 3.75
CA ASP A 109 -2.65 -5.39 4.76
C ASP A 109 -2.52 -4.16 5.66
N ILE A 110 -3.67 -3.51 5.93
CA ILE A 110 -3.80 -2.36 6.83
C ILE A 110 -4.11 -2.83 8.25
N GLU A 111 -4.73 -4.00 8.38
CA GLU A 111 -5.06 -4.59 9.67
C GLU A 111 -3.82 -4.66 10.57
N PRO A 112 -3.94 -4.31 11.87
CA PRO A 112 -2.81 -4.37 12.80
C PRO A 112 -2.10 -5.74 12.79
N MET A 113 -0.77 -5.72 12.69
CA MET A 113 0.08 -6.90 12.58
C MET A 113 1.06 -6.98 13.75
N GLU A 114 0.88 -7.97 14.63
CA GLU A 114 1.86 -8.26 15.67
C GLU A 114 3.19 -8.75 15.06
N GLY A 115 4.30 -8.22 15.55
CA GLY A 115 5.64 -8.54 15.02
C GLY A 115 5.96 -7.97 13.63
N GLY A 116 5.06 -7.14 13.08
CA GLY A 116 5.24 -6.41 11.83
C GLY A 116 5.09 -4.90 12.04
N HIS A 117 4.17 -4.28 11.29
CA HIS A 117 3.93 -2.83 11.35
C HIS A 117 3.05 -2.37 12.55
N GLY A 118 2.68 -3.28 13.44
CA GLY A 118 1.79 -2.92 14.55
C GLY A 118 0.47 -2.35 14.06
N ASP A 119 -0.01 -1.30 14.71
CA ASP A 119 -1.24 -0.59 14.35
C ASP A 119 -1.01 0.71 13.55
N GLN A 120 0.21 0.94 13.08
CA GLN A 120 0.62 2.21 12.47
C GLN A 120 -0.20 2.55 11.22
N TYR A 121 -0.40 1.59 10.30
CA TYR A 121 -1.17 1.85 9.08
C TYR A 121 -2.65 2.05 9.34
N TYR A 122 -3.19 1.43 10.38
CA TYR A 122 -4.55 1.71 10.83
C TYR A 122 -4.69 3.16 11.33
N LYS A 123 -3.74 3.63 12.16
CA LYS A 123 -3.73 5.00 12.66
C LYS A 123 -3.61 6.02 11.53
N TRP A 124 -2.67 5.80 10.62
CA TRP A 124 -2.54 6.63 9.42
C TRP A 124 -3.80 6.59 8.55
N MET A 125 -4.40 5.44 8.36
CA MET A 125 -5.66 5.35 7.61
C MET A 125 -6.74 6.26 8.20
N VAL A 126 -6.93 6.24 9.51
CA VAL A 126 -7.91 7.10 10.20
C VAL A 126 -7.58 8.58 10.01
N GLU A 127 -6.31 8.95 10.17
CA GLU A 127 -5.82 10.31 10.01
C GLU A 127 -6.01 10.82 8.59
N TYR A 128 -5.55 10.07 7.57
CA TYR A 128 -5.65 10.48 6.17
C TYR A 128 -7.08 10.55 5.67
N ILE A 129 -7.94 9.61 6.08
CA ILE A 129 -9.38 9.68 5.76
C ILE A 129 -10.02 10.92 6.38
N SER A 130 -9.70 11.21 7.65
CA SER A 130 -10.23 12.37 8.37
C SER A 130 -9.80 13.67 7.68
N ALA A 131 -8.50 13.81 7.36
CA ALA A 131 -7.97 14.98 6.67
C ALA A 131 -8.60 15.14 5.28
N TYR A 132 -8.68 14.08 4.48
CA TYR A 132 -9.25 14.11 3.15
C TYR A 132 -10.73 14.52 3.16
N LYS A 133 -11.53 13.94 4.04
CA LYS A 133 -12.95 14.29 4.20
C LYS A 133 -13.16 15.68 4.77
N GLY A 134 -12.23 16.15 5.59
CA GLY A 134 -12.23 17.50 6.16
C GLY A 134 -11.75 18.59 5.22
N GLY A 135 -11.26 18.25 4.02
CA GLY A 135 -10.70 19.22 3.08
C GLY A 135 -9.39 19.85 3.58
N LEU A 136 -8.66 19.14 4.44
CA LEU A 136 -7.37 19.55 4.96
C LEU A 136 -6.24 19.18 3.98
N GLU A 137 -5.03 19.63 4.26
CA GLU A 137 -3.85 19.21 3.53
C GLU A 137 -3.50 17.73 3.80
N CYS A 138 -2.74 17.12 2.90
CA CYS A 138 -2.25 15.76 3.07
C CYS A 138 -1.35 15.68 4.30
N PRO A 139 -1.64 14.81 5.28
CA PRO A 139 -0.77 14.64 6.42
C PRO A 139 0.65 14.25 5.98
N VAL A 140 1.66 14.88 6.56
CA VAL A 140 3.07 14.55 6.31
C VAL A 140 3.46 13.43 7.26
N LEU A 141 4.15 12.41 6.76
CA LEU A 141 4.76 11.41 7.63
C LEU A 141 5.78 12.07 8.53
N ILE A 142 5.67 11.85 9.83
CA ILE A 142 6.64 12.36 10.79
C ILE A 142 7.91 11.51 10.68
N GLU A 143 9.06 12.15 10.56
CA GLU A 143 10.39 11.51 10.41
C GLU A 143 10.64 10.42 11.48
N GLU A 144 10.20 10.62 12.71
CA GLU A 144 10.37 9.67 13.81
C GLU A 144 9.72 8.29 13.53
N ALA A 145 8.53 8.26 12.92
CA ALA A 145 7.87 7.00 12.57
C ALA A 145 8.56 6.32 11.37
N TYR A 146 9.14 7.10 10.48
CA TYR A 146 9.90 6.61 9.33
C TYR A 146 11.24 6.00 9.78
N ASP A 147 11.96 6.67 10.67
CA ASP A 147 13.26 6.23 11.17
C ASP A 147 13.15 4.91 11.97
N ASP A 148 12.13 4.77 12.82
CA ASP A 148 11.90 3.55 13.59
C ASP A 148 11.56 2.35 12.70
N GLU A 149 10.78 2.56 11.66
CA GLU A 149 10.41 1.47 10.72
C GLU A 149 11.60 1.09 9.82
N LEU A 150 12.35 2.09 9.35
CA LEU A 150 13.57 1.88 8.55
C LEU A 150 14.68 1.22 9.38
N GLU A 151 14.92 1.66 10.60
CA GLU A 151 15.89 1.06 11.52
C GLU A 151 15.49 -0.38 11.86
N GLY A 152 14.21 -0.62 12.12
CA GLY A 152 13.68 -1.96 12.32
C GLY A 152 13.81 -2.86 11.10
N PHE A 153 13.64 -2.31 9.88
CA PHE A 153 13.86 -3.02 8.63
C PHE A 153 15.34 -3.36 8.43
N MET A 154 16.25 -2.41 8.63
CA MET A 154 17.68 -2.61 8.48
C MET A 154 18.21 -3.65 9.49
N LYS A 155 17.81 -3.60 10.75
CA LYS A 155 18.17 -4.57 11.78
C LYS A 155 17.71 -6.00 11.45
N ARG A 156 16.54 -6.15 10.80
CA ARG A 156 16.04 -7.47 10.35
C ARG A 156 16.79 -7.97 9.12
N TYR A 157 17.15 -7.07 8.23
CA TYR A 157 17.95 -7.38 7.03
C TYR A 157 19.34 -7.90 7.40
N GLU A 158 20.04 -7.24 8.31
CA GLU A 158 21.37 -7.65 8.80
C GLU A 158 21.35 -9.01 9.49
N LYS A 159 20.27 -9.33 10.24
CA LYS A 159 20.09 -10.64 10.88
C LYS A 159 19.79 -11.78 9.91
N GLY A 160 19.24 -11.49 8.75
CA GLY A 160 18.93 -12.48 7.71
C GLY A 160 20.10 -12.81 6.78
N GLN A 161 21.22 -12.12 6.93
CA GLN A 161 22.44 -12.32 6.12
C GLN A 161 23.53 -13.14 6.82
N ASN A 162 23.29 -13.63 8.05
CA ASN A 162 24.23 -14.49 8.80
C ASN A 162 23.78 -15.96 8.80
#